data_6059c8aba819234d95e60fa6595000b7
#
_entry.id   6059c8aba819234d95e60fa6595000b7
#
_cell.length_a   1.000
_cell.length_b   1.000
_cell.length_c   1.000
_cell.angle_alpha   90.00
_cell.angle_beta   90.00
_cell.angle_gamma   90.00
#
_symmetry.space_group_name_H-M   'P 1'
#
loop_
_entity.id
_entity.type
_entity.pdbx_description
1 polymer ?
#
loop_
_entity_poly.entity_id
_entity_poly.type
_entity_poly.pdbx_seq_one_letter_code
_entity_poly.pdbx_strand_id
1 'polypeptide(L)'
;MGARRRDIRATRLGRFMRGRRPDRNPLRRASDRVETAVLALLVIVFLAAAPFVALASGSWALAKAHQAQIAERASSFQVPALVLKLEAPGGAFGDPGAQVRWTAHDGTVVTTDIAVPLGVAAGSTQWLWTTADGQLTNPPLEDSQVTGQAYFAEWFSVVTLAVLLIAAGLVTCWTLDKRRMAAWDTEWRSTGPRWTTRA
;
A
#
# COMPACT_ATOMS: atom_id res chain seq x y z
N MET A 1 -11.39 54.52 1.33
CA MET A 1 -10.86 53.26 1.87
C MET A 1 -11.22 52.15 0.89
N GLY A 2 -10.28 51.81 -0.03
CA GLY A 2 -10.51 50.83 -1.09
C GLY A 2 -10.10 49.45 -0.64
N ALA A 3 -11.04 48.52 -0.55
CA ALA A 3 -10.79 47.10 -0.31
C ALA A 3 -10.14 46.49 -1.56
N ARG A 4 -8.83 46.20 -1.49
CA ARG A 4 -8.09 45.41 -2.49
C ARG A 4 -8.69 43.98 -2.46
N ARG A 5 -9.49 43.67 -3.49
CA ARG A 5 -9.81 42.26 -3.80
C ARG A 5 -8.50 41.54 -4.12
N ARG A 6 -8.09 40.64 -3.26
CA ARG A 6 -7.02 39.68 -3.54
C ARG A 6 -7.51 38.74 -4.65
N ASP A 7 -7.04 39.00 -5.87
CA ASP A 7 -7.18 38.06 -6.98
C ASP A 7 -6.49 36.74 -6.54
N ILE A 8 -7.29 35.74 -6.23
CA ILE A 8 -6.85 34.38 -6.00
C ILE A 8 -6.28 33.94 -7.35
N ARG A 9 -4.95 33.94 -7.44
CA ARG A 9 -4.21 33.41 -8.61
C ARG A 9 -4.77 32.04 -8.89
N ALA A 10 -5.49 31.90 -9.99
CA ALA A 10 -6.02 30.62 -10.45
C ALA A 10 -4.84 29.64 -10.51
N THR A 11 -4.82 28.69 -9.61
CA THR A 11 -3.78 27.66 -9.54
C THR A 11 -3.67 26.99 -10.89
N ARG A 12 -2.47 26.49 -11.25
CA ARG A 12 -2.24 25.76 -12.52
C ARG A 12 -3.27 24.64 -12.72
N LEU A 13 -3.70 24.01 -11.63
CA LEU A 13 -4.77 23.01 -11.59
C LEU A 13 -6.13 23.58 -12.02
N GLY A 14 -6.51 24.77 -11.57
CA GLY A 14 -7.78 25.42 -11.95
C GLY A 14 -7.82 25.83 -13.43
N ARG A 15 -6.67 26.18 -14.03
CA ARG A 15 -6.56 26.42 -15.48
C ARG A 15 -6.67 25.13 -16.28
N PHE A 16 -6.04 24.04 -15.79
CA PHE A 16 -6.10 22.71 -16.38
C PHE A 16 -7.54 22.16 -16.37
N MET A 17 -8.24 22.29 -15.25
CA MET A 17 -9.64 21.86 -15.14
C MET A 17 -10.61 22.71 -15.95
N ARG A 18 -10.37 24.03 -16.04
CA ARG A 18 -11.24 24.95 -16.81
C ARG A 18 -11.11 24.73 -18.32
N GLY A 19 -9.91 24.37 -18.81
CA GLY A 19 -9.68 24.00 -20.22
C GLY A 19 -10.33 22.68 -20.63
N ARG A 20 -10.72 21.83 -19.67
CA ARG A 20 -11.33 20.51 -19.89
C ARG A 20 -12.85 20.45 -19.74
N ARG A 21 -13.53 21.59 -19.50
CA ARG A 21 -14.99 21.60 -19.53
C ARG A 21 -15.49 21.20 -20.93
N PRO A 22 -16.57 20.41 -21.03
CA PRO A 22 -17.18 20.01 -22.30
C PRO A 22 -17.93 21.21 -22.91
N ASP A 23 -17.20 22.25 -23.30
CA ASP A 23 -17.77 23.36 -24.02
C ASP A 23 -18.04 22.94 -25.49
N ARG A 24 -19.21 23.29 -26.00
CA ARG A 24 -19.58 23.13 -27.40
C ARG A 24 -18.78 24.09 -28.32
N ASN A 25 -17.47 24.14 -28.16
CA ASN A 25 -16.62 24.96 -28.97
C ASN A 25 -16.33 24.23 -30.31
N PRO A 26 -16.79 24.77 -31.47
CA PRO A 26 -16.57 24.15 -32.78
C PRO A 26 -15.08 24.12 -33.17
N LEU A 27 -14.22 24.89 -32.49
CA LEU A 27 -12.78 24.93 -32.72
C LEU A 27 -12.02 23.82 -31.98
N ARG A 28 -12.69 22.98 -31.19
CA ARG A 28 -12.06 21.89 -30.44
C ARG A 28 -11.69 20.76 -31.41
N ARG A 29 -10.40 20.54 -31.59
CA ARG A 29 -9.90 19.44 -32.46
C ARG A 29 -10.42 18.07 -31.99
N ALA A 30 -10.64 17.16 -32.93
CA ALA A 30 -11.11 15.80 -32.63
C ALA A 30 -10.21 15.08 -31.60
N SER A 31 -8.91 15.33 -31.61
CA SER A 31 -7.92 14.80 -30.66
C SER A 31 -8.19 15.18 -29.20
N ASP A 32 -8.70 16.40 -28.92
CA ASP A 32 -9.02 16.84 -27.55
C ASP A 32 -10.26 16.12 -27.00
N ARG A 33 -11.19 15.78 -27.88
CA ARG A 33 -12.39 14.98 -27.52
C ARG A 33 -11.98 13.55 -27.16
N VAL A 34 -11.08 12.95 -27.94
CA VAL A 34 -10.57 11.59 -27.68
C VAL A 34 -9.81 11.56 -26.34
N GLU A 35 -8.92 12.51 -26.10
CA GLU A 35 -8.19 12.61 -24.83
C GLU A 35 -9.14 12.71 -23.63
N THR A 36 -10.13 13.61 -23.72
CA THR A 36 -11.13 13.78 -22.65
C THR A 36 -11.98 12.52 -22.45
N ALA A 37 -12.37 11.86 -23.55
CA ALA A 37 -13.15 10.62 -23.49
C ALA A 37 -12.35 9.47 -22.85
N VAL A 38 -11.08 9.32 -23.20
CA VAL A 38 -10.22 8.29 -22.59
C VAL A 38 -10.02 8.56 -21.10
N LEU A 39 -9.75 9.80 -20.71
CA LEU A 39 -9.59 10.12 -19.28
C LEU A 39 -10.89 9.91 -18.51
N ALA A 40 -12.03 10.27 -19.07
CA ALA A 40 -13.35 10.00 -18.46
C ALA A 40 -13.58 8.49 -18.33
N LEU A 41 -13.25 7.71 -19.36
CA LEU A 41 -13.36 6.26 -19.33
C LEU A 41 -12.48 5.66 -18.24
N LEU A 42 -11.22 6.10 -18.08
CA LEU A 42 -10.33 5.62 -17.02
C LEU A 42 -10.89 5.92 -15.63
N VAL A 43 -11.49 7.09 -15.43
CA VAL A 43 -12.16 7.42 -14.16
C VAL A 43 -13.36 6.50 -13.91
N ILE A 44 -14.19 6.26 -14.92
CA ILE A 44 -15.34 5.34 -14.80
C ILE A 44 -14.86 3.92 -14.48
N VAL A 45 -13.84 3.44 -15.18
CA VAL A 45 -13.23 2.12 -14.92
C VAL A 45 -12.69 2.05 -13.49
N PHE A 46 -12.01 3.08 -13.02
CA PHE A 46 -11.54 3.14 -11.63
C PHE A 46 -12.69 3.04 -10.63
N LEU A 47 -13.71 3.88 -10.78
CA LEU A 47 -14.85 3.89 -9.86
C LEU A 47 -15.63 2.57 -9.87
N ALA A 48 -15.72 1.91 -11.01
CA ALA A 48 -16.37 0.61 -11.12
C ALA A 48 -15.50 -0.53 -10.56
N ALA A 49 -14.19 -0.54 -10.87
CA ALA A 49 -13.30 -1.64 -10.51
C ALA A 49 -12.79 -1.57 -9.06
N ALA A 50 -12.57 -0.36 -8.51
CA ALA A 50 -11.98 -0.18 -7.19
C ALA A 50 -12.71 -0.96 -6.07
N PRO A 51 -14.05 -0.92 -5.94
CA PRO A 51 -14.74 -1.68 -4.90
C PRO A 51 -14.58 -3.20 -5.06
N PHE A 52 -14.58 -3.71 -6.29
CA PHE A 52 -14.38 -5.14 -6.54
C PHE A 52 -12.95 -5.58 -6.22
N VAL A 53 -11.97 -4.77 -6.57
CA VAL A 53 -10.56 -5.04 -6.27
C VAL A 53 -10.32 -5.00 -4.76
N ALA A 54 -10.89 -4.03 -4.05
CA ALA A 54 -10.81 -3.94 -2.60
C ALA A 54 -11.40 -5.19 -1.94
N LEU A 55 -12.64 -5.54 -2.26
CA LEU A 55 -13.32 -6.70 -1.69
C LEU A 55 -12.59 -8.02 -2.00
N ALA A 56 -12.13 -8.20 -3.24
CA ALA A 56 -11.41 -9.41 -3.64
C ALA A 56 -10.07 -9.54 -2.93
N SER A 57 -9.30 -8.46 -2.83
CA SER A 57 -7.99 -8.48 -2.14
C SER A 57 -8.15 -8.66 -0.64
N GLY A 58 -9.13 -8.00 -0.01
CA GLY A 58 -9.42 -8.15 1.41
C GLY A 58 -9.86 -9.57 1.76
N SER A 59 -10.79 -10.14 1.01
CA SER A 59 -11.26 -11.52 1.24
C SER A 59 -10.15 -12.56 1.04
N TRP A 60 -9.30 -12.37 0.01
CA TRP A 60 -8.15 -13.24 -0.22
C TRP A 60 -7.12 -13.13 0.91
N ALA A 61 -6.81 -11.91 1.37
CA ALA A 61 -5.88 -11.67 2.47
C ALA A 61 -6.40 -12.30 3.78
N LEU A 62 -7.69 -12.13 4.09
CA LEU A 62 -8.33 -12.77 5.25
C LEU A 62 -8.25 -14.29 5.17
N ALA A 63 -8.60 -14.89 4.03
CA ALA A 63 -8.53 -16.35 3.87
C ALA A 63 -7.11 -16.88 4.07
N LYS A 64 -6.11 -16.20 3.52
CA LYS A 64 -4.69 -16.54 3.73
C LYS A 64 -4.26 -16.42 5.20
N ALA A 65 -4.62 -15.31 5.85
CA ALA A 65 -4.27 -15.06 7.24
C ALA A 65 -4.94 -16.08 8.18
N HIS A 66 -6.20 -16.44 7.95
CA HIS A 66 -6.88 -17.49 8.70
C HIS A 66 -6.24 -18.87 8.50
N GLN A 67 -5.84 -19.22 7.28
CA GLN A 67 -5.12 -20.47 7.04
C GLN A 67 -3.78 -20.52 7.78
N ALA A 68 -3.02 -19.42 7.76
CA ALA A 68 -1.77 -19.31 8.51
C ALA A 68 -2.01 -19.44 10.02
N GLN A 69 -3.02 -18.73 10.55
CA GLN A 69 -3.39 -18.79 11.97
C GLN A 69 -3.78 -20.22 12.42
N ILE A 70 -4.55 -20.94 11.60
CA ILE A 70 -4.92 -22.33 11.90
C ILE A 70 -3.67 -23.22 11.92
N ALA A 71 -2.77 -23.06 10.95
CA ALA A 71 -1.52 -23.80 10.88
C ALA A 71 -0.61 -23.51 12.09
N GLU A 72 -0.45 -22.22 12.46
CA GLU A 72 0.31 -21.81 13.64
C GLU A 72 -0.28 -22.37 14.95
N ARG A 73 -1.60 -22.27 15.12
CA ARG A 73 -2.28 -22.83 16.30
C ARG A 73 -2.15 -24.36 16.39
N ALA A 74 -2.10 -25.05 15.26
CA ALA A 74 -1.91 -26.49 15.23
C ALA A 74 -0.47 -26.91 15.56
N SER A 75 0.52 -26.06 15.32
CA SER A 75 1.94 -26.34 15.52
C SER A 75 2.54 -25.68 16.77
N SER A 76 1.79 -24.83 17.47
CA SER A 76 2.27 -24.13 18.66
C SER A 76 1.55 -24.60 19.92
N PHE A 77 2.32 -24.82 20.96
CA PHE A 77 1.84 -25.30 22.25
C PHE A 77 2.22 -24.32 23.34
N GLN A 78 1.29 -24.04 24.23
CA GLN A 78 1.57 -23.22 25.40
C GLN A 78 2.08 -24.10 26.53
N VAL A 79 3.31 -23.84 26.96
CA VAL A 79 3.95 -24.63 28.03
C VAL A 79 4.32 -23.73 29.22
N PRO A 80 4.20 -24.23 30.45
CA PRO A 80 4.69 -23.52 31.62
C PRO A 80 6.21 -23.64 31.72
N ALA A 81 6.88 -22.51 31.74
CA ALA A 81 8.34 -22.42 31.89
C ALA A 81 8.71 -21.86 33.26
N LEU A 82 9.60 -22.52 33.96
CA LEU A 82 10.10 -22.08 35.25
C LEU A 82 11.29 -21.15 35.05
N VAL A 83 11.24 -19.93 35.61
CA VAL A 83 12.35 -18.98 35.64
C VAL A 83 13.37 -19.44 36.67
N LEU A 84 14.55 -19.87 36.23
CA LEU A 84 15.62 -20.35 37.11
C LEU A 84 16.45 -19.20 37.68
N LYS A 85 16.86 -18.27 36.81
CA LYS A 85 17.75 -17.17 37.15
C LYS A 85 17.42 -15.98 36.30
N LEU A 86 17.53 -14.79 36.92
CA LEU A 86 17.44 -13.53 36.21
C LEU A 86 18.85 -13.02 35.91
N GLU A 87 19.06 -12.54 34.70
CA GLU A 87 20.29 -11.82 34.33
C GLU A 87 20.02 -10.33 34.35
N ALA A 88 21.08 -9.57 34.63
CA ALA A 88 20.99 -8.13 34.63
C ALA A 88 20.61 -7.62 33.24
N PRO A 89 19.79 -6.54 33.12
CA PRO A 89 19.43 -5.95 31.85
C PRO A 89 20.66 -5.66 31.01
N GLY A 90 20.67 -6.06 29.75
CA GLY A 90 21.78 -5.85 28.82
C GLY A 90 21.99 -4.40 28.37
N GLY A 91 21.54 -3.41 29.15
CA GLY A 91 21.65 -1.98 28.88
C GLY A 91 20.59 -1.17 29.62
N ALA A 92 20.68 0.16 29.57
CA ALA A 92 19.78 1.07 30.31
C ALA A 92 18.29 0.99 29.91
N PHE A 93 17.95 0.33 28.80
CA PHE A 93 16.59 0.21 28.26
C PHE A 93 16.27 -1.20 27.74
N GLY A 94 17.09 -2.20 28.04
CA GLY A 94 16.85 -3.58 27.60
C GLY A 94 15.98 -4.37 28.61
N ASP A 95 15.14 -5.26 28.10
CA ASP A 95 14.45 -6.22 28.95
C ASP A 95 15.49 -7.12 29.65
N PRO A 96 15.29 -7.49 30.93
CA PRO A 96 16.18 -8.40 31.64
C PRO A 96 16.17 -9.77 30.98
N GLY A 97 17.32 -10.37 30.83
CA GLY A 97 17.46 -11.77 30.45
C GLY A 97 17.05 -12.68 31.59
N ALA A 98 16.50 -13.84 31.27
CA ALA A 98 16.22 -14.87 32.26
C ALA A 98 16.51 -16.25 31.69
N GLN A 99 17.17 -17.08 32.48
CA GLN A 99 17.29 -18.49 32.16
C GLN A 99 16.00 -19.20 32.56
N VAL A 100 15.34 -19.81 31.58
CA VAL A 100 14.07 -20.50 31.77
C VAL A 100 14.19 -21.96 31.39
N ARG A 101 13.41 -22.82 32.06
CA ARG A 101 13.33 -24.24 31.78
C ARG A 101 11.89 -24.65 31.57
N TRP A 102 11.64 -25.42 30.52
CA TRP A 102 10.32 -26.03 30.27
C TRP A 102 10.47 -27.44 29.73
N THR A 103 9.38 -28.17 29.74
CA THR A 103 9.28 -29.48 29.08
C THR A 103 8.51 -29.30 27.78
N ALA A 104 9.11 -29.62 26.65
CA ALA A 104 8.49 -29.58 25.35
C ALA A 104 7.41 -30.68 25.23
N HIS A 105 6.59 -30.59 24.17
CA HIS A 105 5.48 -31.55 23.97
C HIS A 105 5.96 -32.99 23.74
N ASP A 106 7.16 -33.16 23.21
CA ASP A 106 7.83 -34.47 23.04
C ASP A 106 8.45 -35.02 24.33
N GLY A 107 8.35 -34.29 25.44
CA GLY A 107 8.92 -34.67 26.74
C GLY A 107 10.38 -34.25 26.97
N THR A 108 11.02 -33.61 26.01
CA THR A 108 12.39 -33.07 26.17
C THR A 108 12.39 -31.85 27.08
N VAL A 109 13.41 -31.78 27.97
CA VAL A 109 13.59 -30.62 28.84
C VAL A 109 14.53 -29.64 28.16
N VAL A 110 14.05 -28.46 27.89
CA VAL A 110 14.79 -27.36 27.23
C VAL A 110 15.12 -26.32 28.30
N THR A 111 16.33 -25.78 28.25
CA THR A 111 16.77 -24.65 29.08
C THR A 111 17.46 -23.67 28.19
N THR A 112 16.97 -22.42 28.19
CA THR A 112 17.56 -21.35 27.37
C THR A 112 17.38 -19.99 28.03
N ASP A 113 18.11 -19.00 27.52
CA ASP A 113 18.01 -17.61 27.96
C ASP A 113 17.04 -16.86 27.08
N ILE A 114 16.06 -16.18 27.70
CA ILE A 114 15.06 -15.36 26.99
C ILE A 114 14.95 -13.99 27.63
N ALA A 115 14.50 -13.01 26.86
CA ALA A 115 14.09 -11.73 27.41
C ALA A 115 12.75 -11.90 28.13
N VAL A 116 12.66 -11.38 29.35
CA VAL A 116 11.42 -11.44 30.14
C VAL A 116 10.97 -10.03 30.50
N PRO A 117 9.64 -9.80 30.64
CA PRO A 117 9.14 -8.50 31.07
C PRO A 117 9.69 -8.09 32.45
N LEU A 118 9.81 -6.77 32.65
CA LEU A 118 10.18 -6.20 33.95
C LEU A 118 9.19 -6.66 35.03
N GLY A 119 9.73 -7.11 36.17
CA GLY A 119 8.91 -7.55 37.31
C GLY A 119 8.75 -9.07 37.45
N VAL A 120 9.30 -9.85 36.52
CA VAL A 120 9.36 -11.31 36.66
C VAL A 120 10.38 -11.67 37.75
N ALA A 121 10.01 -12.60 38.64
CA ALA A 121 10.88 -13.06 39.72
C ALA A 121 11.47 -14.45 39.43
N ALA A 122 12.67 -14.73 39.92
CA ALA A 122 13.21 -16.08 39.89
C ALA A 122 12.30 -17.03 40.70
N GLY A 123 12.07 -18.25 40.17
CA GLY A 123 11.12 -19.19 40.72
C GLY A 123 9.67 -19.01 40.26
N SER A 124 9.36 -17.97 39.52
CA SER A 124 8.02 -17.78 38.91
C SER A 124 7.84 -18.67 37.68
N THR A 125 6.57 -18.95 37.34
CA THR A 125 6.21 -19.67 36.13
C THR A 125 5.74 -18.67 35.08
N GLN A 126 6.33 -18.74 33.88
CA GLN A 126 5.90 -17.98 32.71
C GLN A 126 5.33 -18.91 31.65
N TRP A 127 4.26 -18.46 30.98
CA TRP A 127 3.69 -19.21 29.89
C TRP A 127 4.38 -18.82 28.58
N LEU A 128 4.99 -19.81 27.93
CA LEU A 128 5.71 -19.63 26.68
C LEU A 128 5.02 -20.40 25.55
N TRP A 129 5.12 -19.87 24.35
CA TRP A 129 4.68 -20.57 23.15
C TRP A 129 5.88 -21.30 22.54
N THR A 130 5.70 -22.60 22.30
CA THR A 130 6.74 -23.48 21.75
C THR A 130 6.19 -24.32 20.60
N THR A 131 7.07 -24.72 19.69
CA THR A 131 6.77 -25.77 18.70
C THR A 131 6.78 -27.15 19.37
N ALA A 132 6.35 -28.18 18.63
CA ALA A 132 6.41 -29.57 19.13
C ALA A 132 7.83 -29.97 19.56
N ASP A 133 8.84 -29.48 18.87
CA ASP A 133 10.27 -29.74 19.12
C ASP A 133 10.84 -28.89 20.29
N GLY A 134 9.99 -28.14 20.98
CA GLY A 134 10.39 -27.29 22.10
C GLY A 134 11.08 -26.00 21.76
N GLN A 135 11.15 -25.59 20.50
CA GLN A 135 11.68 -24.27 20.13
C GLN A 135 10.68 -23.17 20.46
N LEU A 136 11.18 -22.05 20.94
CA LEU A 136 10.36 -20.87 21.20
C LEU A 136 9.75 -20.35 19.90
N THR A 137 8.46 -20.06 19.95
CA THR A 137 7.72 -19.43 18.86
C THR A 137 6.93 -18.24 19.37
N ASN A 138 6.56 -17.35 18.46
CA ASN A 138 5.71 -16.23 18.82
C ASN A 138 4.28 -16.72 19.15
N PRO A 139 3.55 -15.96 19.99
CA PRO A 139 2.12 -16.25 20.19
C PRO A 139 1.39 -16.23 18.84
N PRO A 140 0.41 -17.13 18.63
CA PRO A 140 -0.40 -17.11 17.41
C PRO A 140 -1.01 -15.75 17.18
N LEU A 141 -1.10 -15.33 15.91
CA LEU A 141 -1.64 -14.04 15.52
C LEU A 141 -3.03 -13.84 16.14
N GLU A 142 -3.24 -12.67 16.75
CA GLU A 142 -4.55 -12.25 17.24
C GLU A 142 -5.46 -11.85 16.08
N ASP A 143 -6.77 -12.00 16.27
CA ASP A 143 -7.77 -11.66 15.25
C ASP A 143 -7.71 -10.17 14.83
N SER A 144 -7.28 -9.28 15.73
CA SER A 144 -7.01 -7.86 15.44
C SER A 144 -5.90 -7.64 14.41
N GLN A 145 -4.83 -8.45 14.49
CA GLN A 145 -3.70 -8.38 13.56
C GLN A 145 -4.07 -8.93 12.17
N VAL A 146 -4.85 -10.00 12.14
CA VAL A 146 -5.39 -10.58 10.90
C VAL A 146 -6.26 -9.56 10.16
N THR A 147 -7.14 -8.87 10.87
CA THR A 147 -8.01 -7.83 10.31
C THR A 147 -7.19 -6.65 9.78
N GLY A 148 -6.15 -6.22 10.51
CA GLY A 148 -5.26 -5.15 10.08
C GLY A 148 -4.56 -5.46 8.76
N GLN A 149 -4.07 -6.68 8.57
CA GLN A 149 -3.43 -7.11 7.32
C GLN A 149 -4.40 -7.05 6.12
N ALA A 150 -5.67 -7.38 6.32
CA ALA A 150 -6.68 -7.31 5.26
C ALA A 150 -6.92 -5.87 4.79
N TYR A 151 -7.04 -4.92 5.71
CA TYR A 151 -7.18 -3.50 5.36
C TYR A 151 -5.97 -2.97 4.58
N PHE A 152 -4.76 -3.34 4.95
CA PHE A 152 -3.57 -2.98 4.18
C PHE A 152 -3.59 -3.55 2.77
N ALA A 153 -4.02 -4.79 2.58
CA ALA A 153 -4.14 -5.41 1.27
C ALA A 153 -5.18 -4.69 0.40
N GLU A 154 -6.34 -4.33 0.96
CA GLU A 154 -7.38 -3.55 0.29
C GLU A 154 -6.85 -2.18 -0.19
N TRP A 155 -6.27 -1.40 0.71
CA TRP A 155 -5.73 -0.08 0.38
C TRP A 155 -4.61 -0.17 -0.66
N PHE A 156 -3.69 -1.09 -0.48
CA PHE A 156 -2.56 -1.25 -1.40
C PHE A 156 -3.02 -1.64 -2.80
N SER A 157 -4.01 -2.51 -2.93
CA SER A 157 -4.54 -2.94 -4.23
C SER A 157 -5.27 -1.80 -4.96
N VAL A 158 -6.08 -1.00 -4.23
CA VAL A 158 -6.76 0.17 -4.81
C VAL A 158 -5.77 1.25 -5.23
N VAL A 159 -4.75 1.53 -4.42
CA VAL A 159 -3.67 2.48 -4.77
C VAL A 159 -2.91 1.99 -6.00
N THR A 160 -2.58 0.71 -6.06
CA THR A 160 -1.91 0.11 -7.23
C THR A 160 -2.75 0.26 -8.50
N LEU A 161 -4.05 -0.03 -8.42
CA LEU A 161 -4.99 0.19 -9.53
C LEU A 161 -5.01 1.65 -9.97
N ALA A 162 -5.08 2.60 -9.03
CA ALA A 162 -5.05 4.02 -9.34
C ALA A 162 -3.77 4.44 -10.07
N VAL A 163 -2.61 3.99 -9.58
CA VAL A 163 -1.30 4.27 -10.20
C VAL A 163 -1.23 3.72 -11.62
N LEU A 164 -1.69 2.49 -11.85
CA LEU A 164 -1.71 1.88 -13.18
C LEU A 164 -2.61 2.66 -14.15
N LEU A 165 -3.79 3.08 -13.73
CA LEU A 165 -4.70 3.86 -14.57
C LEU A 165 -4.16 5.28 -14.84
N ILE A 166 -3.51 5.91 -13.86
CA ILE A 166 -2.82 7.20 -14.06
C ILE A 166 -1.69 7.04 -15.08
N ALA A 167 -0.87 6.01 -14.94
CA ALA A 167 0.21 5.72 -15.88
C ALA A 167 -0.33 5.49 -17.31
N ALA A 168 -1.40 4.72 -17.46
CA ALA A 168 -2.08 4.53 -18.74
C ALA A 168 -2.59 5.84 -19.34
N GLY A 169 -3.17 6.71 -18.50
CA GLY A 169 -3.59 8.05 -18.91
C GLY A 169 -2.44 8.92 -19.38
N LEU A 170 -1.32 8.94 -18.65
CA LEU A 170 -0.12 9.70 -19.03
C LEU A 170 0.48 9.21 -20.35
N VAL A 171 0.59 7.88 -20.54
CA VAL A 171 1.06 7.29 -21.81
C VAL A 171 0.14 7.67 -22.95
N THR A 172 -1.18 7.66 -22.76
CA THR A 172 -2.15 8.05 -23.76
C THR A 172 -1.98 9.53 -24.13
N CYS A 173 -1.90 10.43 -23.16
CA CYS A 173 -1.65 11.86 -23.40
C CYS A 173 -0.33 12.07 -24.18
N TRP A 174 0.74 11.41 -23.75
CA TRP A 174 2.04 11.53 -24.39
C TRP A 174 2.04 11.04 -25.85
N THR A 175 1.37 9.92 -26.15
CA THR A 175 1.25 9.40 -27.52
C THR A 175 0.42 10.32 -28.41
N LEU A 176 -0.66 10.90 -27.87
CA LEU A 176 -1.49 11.87 -28.58
C LEU A 176 -0.71 13.16 -28.87
N ASP A 177 0.07 13.66 -27.92
CA ASP A 177 0.91 14.85 -28.12
C ASP A 177 2.00 14.62 -29.15
N LYS A 178 2.66 13.47 -29.15
CA LYS A 178 3.61 13.10 -30.21
C LYS A 178 2.98 13.09 -31.60
N ARG A 179 1.77 12.53 -31.72
CA ARG A 179 1.04 12.53 -33.01
C ARG A 179 0.67 13.93 -33.45
N ARG A 180 0.28 14.80 -32.51
CA ARG A 180 -0.01 16.23 -32.80
C ARG A 180 1.23 16.95 -33.33
N MET A 181 2.37 16.79 -32.68
CA MET A 181 3.63 17.44 -33.12
C MET A 181 4.04 16.93 -34.51
N ALA A 182 3.94 15.63 -34.78
CA ALA A 182 4.25 15.10 -36.10
C ALA A 182 3.31 15.64 -37.21
N ALA A 183 2.01 15.80 -36.91
CA ALA A 183 1.06 16.40 -37.82
C ALA A 183 1.41 17.88 -38.11
N TRP A 184 1.78 18.63 -37.07
CA TRP A 184 2.25 20.04 -37.21
C TRP A 184 3.49 20.14 -38.07
N ASP A 185 4.47 19.28 -37.89
CA ASP A 185 5.69 19.27 -38.71
C ASP A 185 5.38 19.04 -40.20
N THR A 186 4.40 18.20 -40.49
CA THR A 186 3.98 17.88 -41.84
C THR A 186 3.25 19.08 -42.47
N GLU A 187 2.32 19.70 -41.76
CA GLU A 187 1.62 20.90 -42.20
C GLU A 187 2.60 22.09 -42.42
N TRP A 188 3.57 22.25 -41.52
CA TRP A 188 4.57 23.32 -41.62
C TRP A 188 5.48 23.16 -42.83
N ARG A 189 5.92 21.94 -43.14
CA ARG A 189 6.72 21.67 -44.36
C ARG A 189 5.96 22.01 -45.65
N SER A 190 4.65 21.86 -45.67
CA SER A 190 3.83 22.19 -46.85
C SER A 190 3.52 23.70 -46.97
N THR A 191 3.46 24.41 -45.85
CA THR A 191 3.02 25.81 -45.80
C THR A 191 4.20 26.79 -45.70
N GLY A 192 5.29 26.41 -45.00
CA GLY A 192 6.47 27.25 -44.79
C GLY A 192 7.09 27.82 -46.07
N PRO A 193 7.31 27.03 -47.13
CA PRO A 193 7.89 27.53 -48.41
C PRO A 193 7.04 28.60 -49.07
N ARG A 194 5.72 28.62 -48.87
CA ARG A 194 4.82 29.63 -49.46
C ARG A 194 4.99 31.00 -48.86
N TRP A 195 5.56 31.13 -47.67
CA TRP A 195 5.79 32.41 -46.99
C TRP A 195 7.18 33.00 -47.30
N THR A 196 8.17 32.14 -47.61
CA THR A 196 9.54 32.56 -47.95
C THR A 196 9.71 32.94 -49.41
N THR A 197 8.77 32.58 -50.30
CA THR A 197 8.86 32.89 -51.74
C THR A 197 8.22 34.25 -52.10
N ARG A 198 7.81 35.05 -51.12
CA ARG A 198 7.20 36.41 -51.33
C ARG A 198 8.12 37.55 -50.86
N ALA A 199 9.43 37.38 -50.94
CA ALA A 199 10.41 38.47 -50.75
C ALA A 199 11.13 38.73 -52.06
#